data_fdf7643ae362d3666e924306051efb3e
#
_entry.id   fdf7643ae362d3666e924306051efb3e
#
_cell.length_a   1.000
_cell.length_b   1.000
_cell.length_c   1.000
_cell.angle_alpha   90.00
_cell.angle_beta   90.00
_cell.angle_gamma   90.00
#
_symmetry.space_group_name_H-M   'P 1'
#
loop_
_entity.id
_entity.type
_entity.pdbx_description
1 polymer ?
#
loop_
_entity_poly.entity_id
_entity_poly.type
_entity_poly.pdbx_seq_one_letter_code
_entity_poly.pdbx_strand_id
1 'polypeptide(L)'
;LPNKRLFLTVFVISLLLVMSALGIGEFYQSKKNAQKVQPFPQVDTSISISEAEIAEPNVTQNEKATVKPKKWYNNQVVVLTYHHVTDASGQRYVISPEQFAKHMSFLHENDLQPISLDEFLHFVDTGSLPTENAVLITFDDGYESYYTKAFPTLRTYGYPSVNFVIAGRLRDVADRKRENMTTPLTRQQVMEMLHSGLADIGSHTYSLHEEEARNEWGEMGPETAPVYLQDLQRLENEKEYRDRLYVDFSMSRAGLNKWMGREIKTISLPFGYTNPIVLETARQAGYGYVFTSTPGFVKRGVDPFAIPRNDVGLRDVDEVKLHQLFTKAKKEFEGEQS
;
A
#
# COMPACT_ATOMS: atom_id res chain seq x y z
N LEU A 1 -48.55 16.87 21.12
CA LEU A 1 -47.07 16.93 21.08
C LEU A 1 -46.63 16.99 19.63
N PRO A 2 -45.96 18.04 19.15
CA PRO A 2 -45.59 18.15 17.74
C PRO A 2 -44.44 17.20 17.37
N ASN A 3 -44.56 16.69 16.18
CA ASN A 3 -43.82 15.60 15.54
C ASN A 3 -42.29 15.74 15.61
N LYS A 4 -41.63 15.05 16.53
CA LYS A 4 -40.16 14.96 16.62
C LYS A 4 -39.49 14.44 15.31
N ARG A 5 -40.24 13.68 14.51
CA ARG A 5 -39.74 13.17 13.20
C ARG A 5 -39.63 14.28 12.16
N LEU A 6 -40.51 15.25 12.15
CA LEU A 6 -40.47 16.38 11.21
C LEU A 6 -39.30 17.31 11.50
N PHE A 7 -39.00 17.55 12.80
CA PHE A 7 -37.86 18.38 13.21
C PHE A 7 -36.51 17.76 12.84
N LEU A 8 -36.37 16.44 12.98
CA LEU A 8 -35.11 15.73 12.62
C LEU A 8 -34.87 15.75 11.11
N THR A 9 -35.91 15.58 10.29
CA THR A 9 -35.83 15.61 8.83
C THR A 9 -35.45 16.98 8.30
N VAL A 10 -36.00 18.05 8.85
CA VAL A 10 -35.69 19.44 8.47
C VAL A 10 -34.27 19.78 8.89
N PHE A 11 -33.79 19.33 10.06
CA PHE A 11 -32.41 19.59 10.53
C PHE A 11 -31.38 18.87 9.66
N VAL A 12 -31.64 17.64 9.25
CA VAL A 12 -30.72 16.88 8.35
C VAL A 12 -30.66 17.52 6.95
N ILE A 13 -31.78 17.97 6.41
CA ILE A 13 -31.81 18.65 5.10
C ILE A 13 -31.09 20.01 5.16
N SER A 14 -31.27 20.76 6.27
CA SER A 14 -30.55 22.03 6.47
C SER A 14 -29.05 21.83 6.60
N LEU A 15 -28.59 20.78 7.28
CA LEU A 15 -27.18 20.46 7.43
C LEU A 15 -26.54 20.06 6.09
N LEU A 16 -27.25 19.31 5.26
CA LEU A 16 -26.80 18.92 3.92
C LEU A 16 -26.69 20.13 2.96
N LEU A 17 -27.63 21.10 3.05
CA LEU A 17 -27.58 22.31 2.26
C LEU A 17 -26.43 23.26 2.69
N VAL A 18 -26.13 23.35 3.97
CA VAL A 18 -24.99 24.13 4.48
C VAL A 18 -23.66 23.52 4.04
N MET A 19 -23.54 22.18 4.08
CA MET A 19 -22.33 21.48 3.62
C MET A 19 -22.10 21.64 2.11
N SER A 20 -23.16 21.67 1.30
CA SER A 20 -23.04 21.92 -0.15
C SER A 20 -22.67 23.37 -0.48
N ALA A 21 -23.16 24.34 0.27
CA ALA A 21 -22.85 25.75 0.10
C ALA A 21 -21.40 26.09 0.50
N LEU A 22 -20.87 25.47 1.56
CA LEU A 22 -19.47 25.62 1.98
C LEU A 22 -18.50 24.98 0.97
N GLY A 23 -18.82 23.80 0.41
CA GLY A 23 -18.02 23.16 -0.60
C GLY A 23 -17.93 23.96 -1.93
N ILE A 24 -18.99 24.68 -2.31
CA ILE A 24 -18.99 25.54 -3.51
C ILE A 24 -18.17 26.83 -3.27
N GLY A 25 -18.19 27.36 -2.07
CA GLY A 25 -17.42 28.56 -1.70
C GLY A 25 -15.90 28.33 -1.78
N GLU A 26 -15.42 27.23 -1.27
CA GLU A 26 -13.99 26.85 -1.33
C GLU A 26 -13.53 26.58 -2.77
N PHE A 27 -14.39 25.96 -3.58
CA PHE A 27 -14.09 25.69 -4.99
C PHE A 27 -13.95 26.98 -5.83
N TYR A 28 -14.71 28.03 -5.52
CA TYR A 28 -14.62 29.33 -6.20
C TYR A 28 -13.40 30.15 -5.76
N GLN A 29 -13.00 30.07 -4.49
CA GLN A 29 -11.78 30.73 -4.00
C GLN A 29 -10.51 30.04 -4.54
N SER A 30 -10.50 28.74 -4.67
CA SER A 30 -9.38 27.97 -5.25
C SER A 30 -9.12 28.33 -6.71
N LYS A 31 -10.16 28.61 -7.52
CA LYS A 31 -10.01 29.05 -8.91
C LYS A 31 -9.44 30.46 -9.07
N LYS A 32 -9.63 31.34 -8.10
CA LYS A 32 -9.10 32.73 -8.16
C LYS A 32 -7.60 32.80 -7.88
N ASN A 33 -7.04 31.83 -7.14
CA ASN A 33 -5.61 31.80 -6.80
C ASN A 33 -4.77 30.97 -7.81
N ALA A 34 -5.38 30.36 -8.80
CA ALA A 34 -4.69 29.55 -9.83
C ALA A 34 -4.06 30.38 -10.98
N GLN A 35 -4.13 31.72 -10.94
CA GLN A 35 -3.52 32.58 -11.95
C GLN A 35 -2.30 33.31 -11.38
N LYS A 36 -1.18 32.60 -11.23
CA LYS A 36 0.20 33.12 -11.33
C LYS A 36 1.19 31.97 -11.08
N VAL A 37 1.20 30.97 -11.97
CA VAL A 37 2.37 30.09 -12.07
C VAL A 37 3.29 30.69 -13.12
N GLN A 38 4.47 31.12 -12.70
CA GLN A 38 5.52 31.55 -13.64
C GLN A 38 6.02 30.32 -14.41
N PRO A 39 6.29 30.44 -15.72
CA PRO A 39 6.84 29.34 -16.48
C PRO A 39 8.27 29.03 -16.02
N PHE A 40 8.59 27.75 -15.92
CA PHE A 40 9.94 27.26 -15.62
C PHE A 40 10.95 27.83 -16.61
N PRO A 41 12.19 28.19 -16.20
CA PRO A 41 13.22 28.61 -17.09
C PRO A 41 13.55 27.48 -18.08
N GLN A 42 13.53 27.79 -19.35
CA GLN A 42 13.98 26.87 -20.40
C GLN A 42 15.47 26.63 -20.24
N VAL A 43 15.86 25.36 -20.18
CA VAL A 43 17.28 24.99 -20.22
C VAL A 43 17.79 25.22 -21.64
N ASP A 44 18.78 26.08 -21.77
CA ASP A 44 19.45 26.38 -23.04
C ASP A 44 20.22 25.14 -23.53
N THR A 45 19.76 24.55 -24.63
CA THR A 45 20.34 23.34 -25.22
C THR A 45 21.40 23.65 -26.28
N SER A 46 22.08 24.79 -26.17
CA SER A 46 23.19 25.12 -27.06
C SER A 46 24.56 24.85 -26.44
N ILE A 47 24.89 23.59 -26.19
CA ILE A 47 26.28 23.16 -26.01
C ILE A 47 26.65 22.32 -27.23
N SER A 48 27.37 22.94 -28.15
CA SER A 48 28.04 22.25 -29.28
C SER A 48 29.24 21.47 -28.72
N ILE A 49 29.13 20.15 -28.67
CA ILE A 49 30.25 19.26 -28.37
C ILE A 49 31.02 19.05 -29.71
N SER A 50 32.26 19.52 -29.79
CA SER A 50 33.17 19.22 -30.89
C SER A 50 33.46 17.72 -30.92
N GLU A 51 33.33 17.13 -32.08
CA GLU A 51 33.79 15.77 -32.36
C GLU A 51 35.33 15.68 -32.13
N ALA A 52 35.70 15.14 -30.98
CA ALA A 52 37.06 14.66 -30.76
C ALA A 52 37.05 13.15 -31.03
N GLU A 53 37.88 12.72 -31.94
CA GLU A 53 38.18 11.34 -32.31
C GLU A 53 38.32 10.45 -31.08
N ILE A 54 37.34 9.60 -30.82
CA ILE A 54 37.46 8.52 -29.86
C ILE A 54 37.90 7.26 -30.63
N ALA A 55 39.18 6.92 -30.51
CA ALA A 55 39.69 5.65 -30.98
C ALA A 55 38.91 4.50 -30.29
N GLU A 56 38.31 3.62 -31.09
CA GLU A 56 37.68 2.42 -30.59
C GLU A 56 38.69 1.53 -29.86
N PRO A 57 38.44 1.18 -28.57
CA PRO A 57 39.26 0.15 -27.94
C PRO A 57 38.84 -1.20 -28.53
N ASN A 58 39.83 -1.92 -29.03
CA ASN A 58 39.71 -3.32 -29.45
C ASN A 58 39.18 -4.17 -28.30
N VAL A 59 37.87 -4.36 -28.23
CA VAL A 59 37.26 -5.26 -27.28
C VAL A 59 37.40 -6.68 -27.81
N THR A 60 38.44 -7.37 -27.34
CA THR A 60 38.50 -8.83 -27.40
C THR A 60 37.17 -9.39 -26.89
N GLN A 61 36.50 -10.12 -27.77
CA GLN A 61 35.29 -10.87 -27.40
C GLN A 61 35.66 -11.92 -26.35
N ASN A 62 35.63 -11.50 -25.07
CA ASN A 62 35.49 -12.46 -23.99
C ASN A 62 34.08 -13.00 -24.06
N GLU A 63 33.96 -14.28 -24.37
CA GLU A 63 32.72 -15.03 -24.24
C GLU A 63 32.10 -14.73 -22.85
N LYS A 64 31.09 -13.87 -22.83
CA LYS A 64 30.19 -13.78 -21.68
C LYS A 64 29.55 -15.15 -21.54
N ALA A 65 30.06 -15.96 -20.62
CA ALA A 65 29.38 -17.17 -20.19
C ALA A 65 27.94 -16.73 -19.90
N THR A 66 26.99 -17.18 -20.70
CA THR A 66 25.55 -16.93 -20.50
C THR A 66 25.14 -17.69 -19.24
N VAL A 67 25.28 -17.04 -18.10
CA VAL A 67 24.73 -17.57 -16.83
C VAL A 67 23.24 -17.69 -17.06
N LYS A 68 22.74 -18.93 -17.06
CA LYS A 68 21.28 -19.16 -17.18
C LYS A 68 20.61 -18.46 -15.99
N PRO A 69 19.52 -17.70 -16.24
CA PRO A 69 18.76 -17.08 -15.17
C PRO A 69 18.38 -18.12 -14.11
N LYS A 70 18.45 -17.75 -12.84
CA LYS A 70 17.98 -18.61 -11.74
C LYS A 70 16.49 -18.78 -11.85
N LYS A 71 16.03 -20.01 -11.90
CA LYS A 71 14.59 -20.33 -11.88
C LYS A 71 14.19 -20.77 -10.49
N TRP A 72 13.29 -20.02 -9.85
CA TRP A 72 12.73 -20.33 -8.56
C TRP A 72 11.35 -20.99 -8.68
N TYR A 73 10.42 -20.35 -9.40
CA TYR A 73 9.04 -20.80 -9.59
C TYR A 73 8.41 -20.09 -10.80
N ASN A 74 7.23 -20.57 -11.20
CA ASN A 74 6.36 -19.88 -12.15
C ASN A 74 4.90 -20.01 -11.69
N ASN A 75 3.98 -19.23 -12.25
CA ASN A 75 2.56 -19.19 -11.84
C ASN A 75 2.36 -19.14 -10.31
N GLN A 76 3.25 -18.44 -9.65
CA GLN A 76 3.26 -18.19 -8.22
C GLN A 76 3.85 -16.80 -7.98
N VAL A 77 3.36 -16.10 -6.97
CA VAL A 77 3.88 -14.79 -6.54
C VAL A 77 4.23 -14.85 -5.07
N VAL A 78 5.43 -14.36 -4.72
CA VAL A 78 5.82 -14.08 -3.34
C VAL A 78 5.49 -12.64 -3.04
N VAL A 79 4.56 -12.38 -2.12
CA VAL A 79 4.20 -11.04 -1.68
C VAL A 79 5.03 -10.67 -0.46
N LEU A 80 5.82 -9.60 -0.59
CA LEU A 80 6.70 -9.07 0.47
C LEU A 80 6.04 -7.86 1.12
N THR A 81 6.06 -7.80 2.46
CA THR A 81 5.50 -6.68 3.22
C THR A 81 6.57 -5.92 3.96
N TYR A 82 6.55 -4.61 3.77
CA TYR A 82 7.33 -3.59 4.48
C TYR A 82 6.39 -2.58 5.12
N HIS A 83 6.91 -1.78 6.05
CA HIS A 83 6.15 -0.69 6.69
C HIS A 83 7.02 0.58 6.71
N HIS A 84 7.79 0.80 7.77
CA HIS A 84 8.59 2.00 7.95
C HIS A 84 10.06 1.76 7.58
N VAL A 85 10.60 2.59 6.67
CA VAL A 85 12.01 2.53 6.24
C VAL A 85 12.74 3.72 6.85
N THR A 86 13.48 3.47 7.94
CA THR A 86 14.20 4.53 8.68
C THR A 86 15.32 3.95 9.53
N ASP A 87 16.29 4.78 9.87
CA ASP A 87 17.40 4.42 10.77
C ASP A 87 16.97 4.37 12.26
N ALA A 88 15.75 4.79 12.59
CA ALA A 88 15.23 4.75 13.95
C ALA A 88 15.26 3.33 14.54
N SER A 89 15.63 3.22 15.81
CA SER A 89 15.75 1.95 16.50
C SER A 89 14.54 1.68 17.44
N GLY A 90 14.24 0.42 17.70
CA GLY A 90 13.34 0.00 18.77
C GLY A 90 11.95 -0.47 18.36
N GLN A 91 11.51 -0.29 17.11
CA GLN A 91 10.20 -0.77 16.65
C GLN A 91 10.35 -2.04 15.80
N ARG A 92 9.36 -2.93 15.87
CA ARG A 92 9.38 -4.24 15.20
C ARG A 92 9.33 -4.12 13.67
N TYR A 93 8.41 -3.31 13.16
CA TYR A 93 8.14 -3.17 11.72
C TYR A 93 8.93 -2.01 11.09
N VAL A 94 10.22 -1.93 11.44
CA VAL A 94 11.14 -0.90 10.93
C VAL A 94 12.38 -1.58 10.34
N ILE A 95 12.71 -1.20 9.11
CA ILE A 95 13.92 -1.63 8.41
C ILE A 95 14.76 -0.39 8.06
N SER A 96 16.09 -0.49 8.13
CA SER A 96 16.94 0.62 7.70
C SER A 96 16.94 0.79 6.18
N PRO A 97 17.21 2.00 5.66
CA PRO A 97 17.37 2.21 4.21
C PRO A 97 18.44 1.32 3.60
N GLU A 98 19.53 1.09 4.33
CA GLU A 98 20.62 0.20 3.90
C GLU A 98 20.15 -1.24 3.75
N GLN A 99 19.46 -1.77 4.77
CA GLN A 99 18.95 -3.13 4.73
C GLN A 99 17.87 -3.29 3.64
N PHE A 100 17.00 -2.29 3.46
CA PHE A 100 16.04 -2.29 2.35
C PHE A 100 16.74 -2.33 0.98
N ALA A 101 17.82 -1.54 0.81
CA ALA A 101 18.61 -1.58 -0.42
C ALA A 101 19.26 -2.95 -0.65
N LYS A 102 19.77 -3.63 0.40
CA LYS A 102 20.28 -5.00 0.31
C LYS A 102 19.19 -5.99 -0.12
N HIS A 103 17.94 -5.82 0.37
CA HIS A 103 16.82 -6.64 -0.08
C HIS A 103 16.55 -6.45 -1.59
N MET A 104 16.59 -5.22 -2.10
CA MET A 104 16.39 -4.97 -3.53
C MET A 104 17.55 -5.51 -4.37
N SER A 105 18.80 -5.38 -3.89
CA SER A 105 19.97 -6.01 -4.52
C SER A 105 19.83 -7.54 -4.56
N PHE A 106 19.40 -8.15 -3.46
CA PHE A 106 19.14 -9.58 -3.40
C PHE A 106 18.10 -10.04 -4.45
N LEU A 107 16.99 -9.30 -4.62
CA LEU A 107 16.00 -9.61 -5.66
C LEU A 107 16.66 -9.59 -7.06
N HIS A 108 17.44 -8.55 -7.32
CA HIS A 108 18.13 -8.38 -8.61
C HIS A 108 19.15 -9.51 -8.90
N GLU A 109 20.01 -9.81 -7.93
CA GLU A 109 21.06 -10.83 -8.05
C GLU A 109 20.53 -12.27 -8.16
N ASN A 110 19.27 -12.46 -7.79
CA ASN A 110 18.60 -13.76 -7.81
C ASN A 110 17.55 -13.90 -8.92
N ASP A 111 17.52 -12.97 -9.90
CA ASP A 111 16.56 -12.96 -11.01
C ASP A 111 15.09 -12.98 -10.55
N LEU A 112 14.81 -12.42 -9.37
CA LEU A 112 13.46 -12.23 -8.86
C LEU A 112 12.84 -11.00 -9.51
N GLN A 113 11.61 -11.12 -9.99
CA GLN A 113 10.98 -10.12 -10.87
C GLN A 113 9.82 -9.42 -10.14
N PRO A 114 10.01 -8.20 -9.59
CA PRO A 114 8.90 -7.42 -9.08
C PRO A 114 7.89 -7.08 -10.18
N ILE A 115 6.61 -7.32 -9.89
CA ILE A 115 5.48 -7.09 -10.81
C ILE A 115 4.58 -5.98 -10.28
N SER A 116 3.84 -5.35 -11.19
CA SER A 116 2.84 -4.33 -10.85
C SER A 116 1.62 -4.93 -10.14
N LEU A 117 0.82 -4.06 -9.49
CA LEU A 117 -0.45 -4.47 -8.91
C LEU A 117 -1.40 -5.03 -9.97
N ASP A 118 -1.47 -4.41 -11.14
CA ASP A 118 -2.35 -4.85 -12.22
C ASP A 118 -1.99 -6.25 -12.72
N GLU A 119 -0.69 -6.56 -12.91
CA GLU A 119 -0.23 -7.92 -13.25
C GLU A 119 -0.57 -8.92 -12.15
N PHE A 120 -0.41 -8.53 -10.90
CA PHE A 120 -0.76 -9.35 -9.75
C PHE A 120 -2.26 -9.66 -9.70
N LEU A 121 -3.13 -8.64 -9.83
CA LEU A 121 -4.58 -8.83 -9.82
C LEU A 121 -5.04 -9.67 -11.01
N HIS A 122 -4.45 -9.46 -12.20
CA HIS A 122 -4.70 -10.33 -13.34
C HIS A 122 -4.36 -11.79 -13.05
N PHE A 123 -3.23 -12.04 -12.36
CA PHE A 123 -2.88 -13.41 -11.95
C PHE A 123 -3.88 -14.00 -10.96
N VAL A 124 -4.34 -13.23 -9.96
CA VAL A 124 -5.35 -13.68 -9.01
C VAL A 124 -6.65 -14.09 -9.72
N ASP A 125 -7.07 -13.28 -10.70
CA ASP A 125 -8.33 -13.48 -11.43
C ASP A 125 -8.25 -14.64 -12.44
N THR A 126 -7.12 -14.80 -13.13
CA THR A 126 -7.00 -15.74 -14.28
C THR A 126 -6.17 -16.97 -13.96
N GLY A 127 -5.32 -16.92 -12.95
CA GLY A 127 -4.32 -17.93 -12.64
C GLY A 127 -3.20 -18.03 -13.68
N SER A 128 -3.03 -17.01 -14.52
CA SER A 128 -2.00 -16.95 -15.56
C SER A 128 -1.06 -15.78 -15.32
N LEU A 129 0.23 -16.06 -15.25
CA LEU A 129 1.28 -15.06 -15.09
C LEU A 129 2.46 -15.42 -16.01
N PRO A 130 2.76 -14.60 -17.02
CA PRO A 130 3.89 -14.85 -17.92
C PRO A 130 5.25 -14.65 -17.24
N THR A 131 5.31 -13.83 -16.18
CA THR A 131 6.52 -13.50 -15.45
C THR A 131 6.92 -14.64 -14.51
N GLU A 132 8.09 -15.24 -14.74
CA GLU A 132 8.70 -16.21 -13.82
C GLU A 132 9.30 -15.47 -12.62
N ASN A 133 9.45 -16.14 -11.48
CA ASN A 133 10.05 -15.60 -10.25
C ASN A 133 9.37 -14.32 -9.75
N ALA A 134 8.05 -14.20 -9.95
CA ALA A 134 7.31 -12.98 -9.70
C ALA A 134 7.24 -12.62 -8.20
N VAL A 135 7.46 -11.35 -7.89
CA VAL A 135 7.40 -10.79 -6.54
C VAL A 135 6.46 -9.59 -6.55
N LEU A 136 5.59 -9.46 -5.56
CA LEU A 136 4.86 -8.23 -5.32
C LEU A 136 5.45 -7.54 -4.08
N ILE A 137 5.94 -6.31 -4.25
CA ILE A 137 6.49 -5.51 -3.14
C ILE A 137 5.36 -4.65 -2.58
N THR A 138 5.02 -4.83 -1.29
CA THR A 138 3.96 -4.07 -0.63
C THR A 138 4.49 -3.31 0.59
N PHE A 139 3.89 -2.15 0.86
CA PHE A 139 4.11 -1.36 2.05
C PHE A 139 2.76 -1.08 2.72
N ASP A 140 2.73 -1.04 4.05
CA ASP A 140 1.54 -0.66 4.81
C ASP A 140 1.72 0.71 5.47
N ASP A 141 0.64 1.27 6.03
CA ASP A 141 0.52 2.49 6.83
C ASP A 141 0.61 3.82 6.09
N GLY A 142 1.19 3.89 4.90
CA GLY A 142 1.32 5.15 4.17
C GLY A 142 2.31 6.14 4.78
N TYR A 143 3.43 5.68 5.35
CA TYR A 143 4.48 6.54 5.91
C TYR A 143 5.24 7.31 4.85
N GLU A 144 5.60 8.57 5.14
CA GLU A 144 6.43 9.42 4.26
C GLU A 144 7.78 8.78 3.94
N SER A 145 8.28 7.90 4.80
CA SER A 145 9.54 7.18 4.57
C SER A 145 9.49 6.27 3.34
N TYR A 146 8.32 5.82 2.93
CA TYR A 146 8.17 5.13 1.65
C TYR A 146 8.63 6.05 0.49
N TYR A 147 8.13 7.29 0.43
CA TYR A 147 8.52 8.25 -0.61
C TYR A 147 9.97 8.69 -0.50
N THR A 148 10.45 8.99 0.73
CA THR A 148 11.76 9.63 0.93
C THR A 148 12.92 8.64 0.99
N LYS A 149 12.69 7.36 1.31
CA LYS A 149 13.74 6.34 1.53
C LYS A 149 13.58 5.11 0.64
N ALA A 150 12.41 4.49 0.59
CA ALA A 150 12.21 3.27 -0.19
C ALA A 150 12.07 3.54 -1.69
N PHE A 151 11.25 4.50 -2.08
CA PHE A 151 10.91 4.77 -3.48
C PHE A 151 12.14 5.17 -4.35
N PRO A 152 13.12 5.95 -3.90
CA PRO A 152 14.35 6.18 -4.66
C PRO A 152 15.09 4.90 -5.01
N THR A 153 15.19 3.95 -4.07
CA THR A 153 15.80 2.64 -4.30
C THR A 153 15.01 1.82 -5.31
N LEU A 154 13.67 1.75 -5.15
CA LEU A 154 12.78 1.06 -6.09
C LEU A 154 12.94 1.62 -7.51
N ARG A 155 13.01 2.94 -7.66
CA ARG A 155 13.25 3.60 -8.96
C ARG A 155 14.56 3.20 -9.60
N THR A 156 15.63 3.05 -8.82
CA THR A 156 16.94 2.65 -9.32
C THR A 156 16.89 1.28 -10.00
N TYR A 157 16.09 0.36 -9.47
CA TYR A 157 15.90 -0.97 -10.04
C TYR A 157 14.73 -1.06 -11.05
N GLY A 158 13.92 0.00 -11.19
CA GLY A 158 12.69 -0.04 -11.98
C GLY A 158 11.61 -0.95 -11.37
N TYR A 159 11.61 -1.13 -10.06
CA TYR A 159 10.73 -2.06 -9.36
C TYR A 159 9.39 -1.43 -8.99
N PRO A 160 8.26 -1.96 -9.50
CA PRO A 160 6.95 -1.54 -9.07
C PRO A 160 6.65 -2.00 -7.65
N SER A 161 5.79 -1.25 -6.96
CA SER A 161 5.36 -1.56 -5.60
C SER A 161 3.98 -0.97 -5.27
N VAL A 162 3.37 -1.44 -4.19
CA VAL A 162 2.05 -1.00 -3.72
C VAL A 162 2.18 -0.44 -2.31
N ASN A 163 1.55 0.71 -2.03
CA ASN A 163 1.44 1.21 -0.67
C ASN A 163 -0.02 1.21 -0.22
N PHE A 164 -0.35 0.43 0.81
CA PHE A 164 -1.64 0.42 1.46
C PHE A 164 -1.66 1.54 2.51
N VAL A 165 -2.43 2.59 2.24
CA VAL A 165 -2.43 3.81 3.03
C VAL A 165 -3.63 3.89 3.97
N ILE A 166 -3.41 4.39 5.19
CA ILE A 166 -4.48 4.77 6.11
C ILE A 166 -5.09 6.06 5.59
N ALA A 167 -6.22 5.97 4.90
CA ALA A 167 -6.77 7.07 4.11
C ALA A 167 -7.06 8.34 4.94
N GLY A 168 -7.47 8.17 6.19
CA GLY A 168 -7.71 9.27 7.12
C GLY A 168 -6.45 10.01 7.58
N ARG A 169 -5.27 9.45 7.37
CA ARG A 169 -3.98 10.07 7.73
C ARG A 169 -3.34 10.84 6.58
N LEU A 170 -3.75 10.62 5.34
CA LEU A 170 -3.24 11.36 4.17
C LEU A 170 -3.67 12.83 4.22
N ARG A 171 -2.71 13.75 4.11
CA ARG A 171 -2.96 15.20 4.23
C ARG A 171 -2.06 16.00 3.30
N ASP A 172 -2.60 17.12 2.81
CA ASP A 172 -1.85 18.08 1.99
C ASP A 172 -1.30 19.27 2.81
N VAL A 173 -1.48 19.24 4.11
CA VAL A 173 -1.21 20.40 4.98
C VAL A 173 0.07 20.25 5.79
N ALA A 174 0.65 21.37 6.18
CA ALA A 174 1.91 21.40 6.93
C ALA A 174 1.80 20.78 8.34
N ASP A 175 0.60 20.73 8.91
CA ASP A 175 0.31 20.14 10.22
C ASP A 175 0.00 18.64 10.18
N ARG A 176 0.34 17.94 9.08
CA ARG A 176 0.17 16.50 8.96
C ARG A 176 0.95 15.69 9.99
N LYS A 177 2.06 16.25 10.48
CA LYS A 177 2.86 15.65 11.56
C LYS A 177 2.30 16.12 12.91
N ARG A 178 1.89 15.17 13.74
CA ARG A 178 1.50 15.37 15.13
C ARG A 178 2.56 14.82 16.05
N GLU A 179 2.61 15.31 17.29
CA GLU A 179 3.43 14.68 18.33
C GLU A 179 3.10 13.18 18.41
N ASN A 180 4.14 12.37 18.51
CA ASN A 180 4.05 10.91 18.62
C ASN A 180 3.41 10.18 17.43
N MET A 181 3.26 10.83 16.28
CA MET A 181 2.79 10.19 15.06
C MET A 181 3.89 10.13 14.00
N THR A 182 4.10 8.98 13.40
CA THR A 182 4.95 8.84 12.21
C THR A 182 4.36 9.67 11.06
N THR A 183 5.20 10.48 10.42
CA THR A 183 4.75 11.38 9.35
C THR A 183 4.15 10.59 8.19
N PRO A 184 2.88 10.86 7.81
CA PRO A 184 2.25 10.20 6.68
C PRO A 184 2.64 10.84 5.34
N LEU A 185 2.42 10.10 4.26
CA LEU A 185 2.50 10.61 2.89
C LEU A 185 1.58 11.81 2.67
N THR A 186 2.01 12.74 1.83
CA THR A 186 1.13 13.76 1.27
C THR A 186 0.47 13.26 -0.01
N ARG A 187 -0.66 13.88 -0.36
CA ARG A 187 -1.31 13.64 -1.66
C ARG A 187 -0.37 13.94 -2.82
N GLN A 188 0.41 15.03 -2.74
CA GLN A 188 1.37 15.38 -3.78
C GLN A 188 2.41 14.27 -3.98
N GLN A 189 3.02 13.77 -2.91
CA GLN A 189 3.99 12.66 -2.97
C GLN A 189 3.37 11.40 -3.59
N VAL A 190 2.13 11.07 -3.20
CA VAL A 190 1.38 9.96 -3.79
C VAL A 190 1.20 10.15 -5.30
N MET A 191 0.76 11.34 -5.74
CA MET A 191 0.54 11.61 -7.16
C MET A 191 1.85 11.57 -7.97
N GLU A 192 2.96 12.07 -7.42
CA GLU A 192 4.28 11.98 -8.06
C GLU A 192 4.73 10.53 -8.26
N MET A 193 4.51 9.68 -7.25
CA MET A 193 4.84 8.26 -7.34
C MET A 193 3.95 7.52 -8.35
N LEU A 194 2.65 7.79 -8.36
CA LEU A 194 1.72 7.22 -9.34
C LEU A 194 2.09 7.61 -10.79
N HIS A 195 2.46 8.87 -11.02
CA HIS A 195 2.88 9.34 -12.35
C HIS A 195 4.17 8.68 -12.86
N SER A 196 4.98 8.13 -11.98
CA SER A 196 6.17 7.38 -12.38
C SER A 196 5.85 6.01 -12.99
N GLY A 197 4.64 5.48 -12.76
CA GLY A 197 4.25 4.12 -13.14
C GLY A 197 4.86 3.01 -12.26
N LEU A 198 5.66 3.36 -11.24
CA LEU A 198 6.34 2.41 -10.35
C LEU A 198 5.67 2.29 -8.97
N ALA A 199 4.59 2.98 -8.72
CA ALA A 199 3.87 2.87 -7.46
C ALA A 199 2.38 2.75 -7.70
N ASP A 200 1.72 1.99 -6.84
CA ASP A 200 0.28 1.91 -6.75
C ASP A 200 -0.18 2.13 -5.30
N ILE A 201 -1.46 2.43 -5.13
CA ILE A 201 -2.06 2.70 -3.82
C ILE A 201 -3.25 1.77 -3.59
N GLY A 202 -3.25 1.13 -2.42
CA GLY A 202 -4.38 0.41 -1.87
C GLY A 202 -4.87 1.03 -0.55
N SER A 203 -5.95 0.50 -0.02
CA SER A 203 -6.50 0.93 1.27
C SER A 203 -5.85 0.17 2.44
N HIS A 204 -5.56 0.88 3.54
CA HIS A 204 -5.27 0.30 4.84
C HIS A 204 -6.28 0.80 5.87
N THR A 205 -7.58 0.77 5.52
CA THR A 205 -8.71 1.37 6.23
C THR A 205 -8.73 2.89 6.19
N TYR A 206 -9.78 3.51 6.70
CA TYR A 206 -9.81 4.96 6.88
C TYR A 206 -9.09 5.38 8.17
N SER A 207 -9.40 4.69 9.30
CA SER A 207 -8.85 5.02 10.62
C SER A 207 -8.68 3.82 11.56
N LEU A 208 -9.12 2.62 11.21
CA LEU A 208 -9.13 1.44 12.09
C LEU A 208 -7.73 0.82 12.25
N HIS A 209 -6.78 1.61 12.73
CA HIS A 209 -5.38 1.19 12.87
C HIS A 209 -4.83 1.41 14.29
N GLU A 210 -5.70 1.47 15.28
CA GLU A 210 -5.30 1.51 16.68
C GLU A 210 -5.73 0.20 17.37
N GLU A 211 -5.35 0.05 18.63
CA GLU A 211 -5.85 -1.00 19.49
C GLU A 211 -6.92 -0.44 20.43
N GLU A 212 -7.99 -1.17 20.61
CA GLU A 212 -9.13 -0.81 21.46
C GLU A 212 -9.43 -1.88 22.49
N ALA A 213 -10.10 -1.50 23.59
CA ALA A 213 -10.48 -2.43 24.62
C ALA A 213 -11.43 -3.51 24.09
N ARG A 214 -11.23 -4.76 24.56
CA ARG A 214 -11.99 -5.95 24.16
C ARG A 214 -12.91 -6.44 25.28
N ASN A 215 -12.69 -5.98 26.50
CA ASN A 215 -13.46 -6.37 27.68
C ASN A 215 -13.36 -5.29 28.76
N GLU A 216 -14.06 -5.50 29.85
CA GLU A 216 -14.11 -4.60 31.01
C GLU A 216 -12.76 -4.46 31.73
N TRP A 217 -11.82 -5.41 31.54
CA TRP A 217 -10.49 -5.37 32.15
C TRP A 217 -9.46 -4.61 31.31
N GLY A 218 -9.86 -4.08 30.14
CA GLY A 218 -8.98 -3.30 29.28
C GLY A 218 -7.99 -4.14 28.47
N GLU A 219 -8.27 -5.41 28.25
CA GLU A 219 -7.52 -6.22 27.28
C GLU A 219 -7.65 -5.60 25.89
N MET A 220 -6.51 -5.31 25.26
CA MET A 220 -6.45 -4.60 23.98
C MET A 220 -6.49 -5.53 22.78
N GLY A 221 -6.98 -5.03 21.67
CA GLY A 221 -6.95 -5.73 20.38
C GLY A 221 -7.26 -4.79 19.22
N PRO A 222 -7.07 -5.24 17.97
CA PRO A 222 -7.21 -4.38 16.80
C PRO A 222 -8.60 -3.77 16.68
N GLU A 223 -8.71 -2.51 16.29
CA GLU A 223 -9.99 -1.86 16.01
C GLU A 223 -10.82 -2.57 14.93
N THR A 224 -10.17 -3.34 14.05
CA THR A 224 -10.86 -4.18 13.05
C THR A 224 -11.62 -5.36 13.65
N ALA A 225 -11.47 -5.64 14.94
CA ALA A 225 -12.26 -6.63 15.66
C ALA A 225 -13.38 -5.95 16.49
N PRO A 226 -14.37 -6.68 17.08
CA PRO A 226 -15.39 -6.07 17.92
C PRO A 226 -14.79 -5.32 19.10
N VAL A 227 -15.21 -4.10 19.42
CA VAL A 227 -14.67 -3.28 20.50
C VAL A 227 -15.61 -3.29 21.73
N TYR A 228 -15.04 -3.05 22.91
CA TYR A 228 -15.81 -2.97 24.15
C TYR A 228 -16.34 -1.53 24.34
N LEU A 229 -17.66 -1.40 24.40
CA LEU A 229 -18.35 -0.14 24.59
C LEU A 229 -18.40 0.19 26.08
N GLN A 230 -17.50 1.05 26.54
CA GLN A 230 -17.35 1.40 27.96
C GLN A 230 -18.66 1.91 28.56
N ASP A 231 -19.39 2.80 27.85
CA ASP A 231 -20.65 3.39 28.32
C ASP A 231 -21.77 2.36 28.45
N LEU A 232 -21.72 1.26 27.69
CA LEU A 232 -22.70 0.19 27.68
C LEU A 232 -22.23 -1.06 28.42
N GLN A 233 -21.00 -1.08 28.87
CA GLN A 233 -20.34 -2.19 29.56
C GLN A 233 -20.52 -3.56 28.85
N ARG A 234 -20.38 -3.56 27.52
CA ARG A 234 -20.45 -4.76 26.70
C ARG A 234 -19.66 -4.61 25.41
N LEU A 235 -19.36 -5.71 24.75
CA LEU A 235 -18.87 -5.68 23.38
C LEU A 235 -19.96 -5.12 22.42
N GLU A 236 -19.51 -4.57 21.30
CA GLU A 236 -20.39 -4.32 20.16
C GLU A 236 -21.20 -5.57 19.83
N ASN A 237 -22.47 -5.39 19.53
CA ASN A 237 -23.23 -6.46 18.87
C ASN A 237 -22.85 -6.56 17.39
N GLU A 238 -23.28 -7.62 16.73
CA GLU A 238 -22.88 -7.88 15.33
C GLU A 238 -23.27 -6.73 14.40
N LYS A 239 -24.44 -6.10 14.60
CA LYS A 239 -24.87 -4.99 13.76
C LYS A 239 -24.02 -3.74 13.96
N GLU A 240 -23.71 -3.37 15.20
CA GLU A 240 -22.84 -2.23 15.54
C GLU A 240 -21.44 -2.43 14.94
N TYR A 241 -20.91 -3.64 15.07
CA TYR A 241 -19.62 -4.02 14.51
C TYR A 241 -19.60 -3.91 12.98
N ARG A 242 -20.58 -4.50 12.28
CA ARG A 242 -20.71 -4.41 10.82
C ARG A 242 -20.87 -2.97 10.35
N ASP A 243 -21.71 -2.18 10.99
CA ASP A 243 -21.94 -0.78 10.62
C ASP A 243 -20.67 0.05 10.74
N ARG A 244 -19.90 -0.12 11.83
CA ARG A 244 -18.63 0.58 12.05
C ARG A 244 -17.60 0.22 10.99
N LEU A 245 -17.41 -1.06 10.71
CA LEU A 245 -16.50 -1.53 9.64
C LEU A 245 -16.92 -0.99 8.27
N TYR A 246 -18.23 -1.09 7.95
CA TYR A 246 -18.74 -0.66 6.64
C TYR A 246 -18.55 0.84 6.42
N VAL A 247 -18.78 1.65 7.43
CA VAL A 247 -18.59 3.10 7.36
C VAL A 247 -17.11 3.41 7.11
N ASP A 248 -16.20 2.83 7.87
CA ASP A 248 -14.76 3.07 7.72
C ASP A 248 -14.25 2.61 6.35
N PHE A 249 -14.54 1.38 5.95
CA PHE A 249 -14.12 0.82 4.66
C PHE A 249 -14.67 1.62 3.48
N SER A 250 -15.94 2.03 3.56
CA SER A 250 -16.57 2.84 2.52
C SER A 250 -15.97 4.24 2.45
N MET A 251 -15.68 4.88 3.58
CA MET A 251 -15.01 6.17 3.65
C MET A 251 -13.60 6.11 3.05
N SER A 252 -12.83 5.07 3.41
CA SER A 252 -11.49 4.86 2.86
C SER A 252 -11.53 4.73 1.35
N ARG A 253 -12.35 3.81 0.84
CA ARG A 253 -12.45 3.56 -0.60
C ARG A 253 -12.95 4.79 -1.37
N ALA A 254 -14.02 5.44 -0.90
CA ALA A 254 -14.56 6.64 -1.55
C ALA A 254 -13.56 7.81 -1.55
N GLY A 255 -12.86 8.03 -0.44
CA GLY A 255 -11.81 9.04 -0.31
C GLY A 255 -10.66 8.80 -1.28
N LEU A 256 -10.13 7.58 -1.31
CA LEU A 256 -9.04 7.21 -2.21
C LEU A 256 -9.47 7.25 -3.68
N ASN A 257 -10.65 6.74 -4.03
CA ASN A 257 -11.20 6.84 -5.39
C ASN A 257 -11.26 8.29 -5.87
N LYS A 258 -11.76 9.20 -5.03
CA LYS A 258 -11.83 10.63 -5.35
C LYS A 258 -10.43 11.24 -5.55
N TRP A 259 -9.45 10.85 -4.74
CA TRP A 259 -8.09 11.40 -4.84
C TRP A 259 -7.33 10.86 -6.05
N MET A 260 -7.47 9.56 -6.32
CA MET A 260 -6.73 8.89 -7.39
C MET A 260 -7.41 9.04 -8.76
N GLY A 261 -8.69 9.46 -8.80
CA GLY A 261 -9.47 9.52 -10.05
C GLY A 261 -9.74 8.14 -10.66
N ARG A 262 -9.58 7.08 -9.88
CA ARG A 262 -9.78 5.68 -10.30
C ARG A 262 -10.33 4.85 -9.15
N GLU A 263 -10.79 3.65 -9.46
CA GLU A 263 -11.33 2.73 -8.48
C GLU A 263 -10.22 2.01 -7.71
N ILE A 264 -10.28 2.05 -6.39
CA ILE A 264 -9.42 1.28 -5.48
C ILE A 264 -10.16 -0.01 -5.14
N LYS A 265 -9.58 -1.15 -5.51
CA LYS A 265 -10.16 -2.48 -5.34
C LYS A 265 -9.50 -3.30 -4.24
N THR A 266 -8.37 -2.84 -3.73
CA THR A 266 -7.52 -3.59 -2.80
C THR A 266 -7.53 -2.97 -1.41
N ILE A 267 -7.59 -3.83 -0.39
CA ILE A 267 -7.43 -3.45 1.01
C ILE A 267 -6.45 -4.41 1.69
N SER A 268 -5.53 -3.86 2.49
CA SER A 268 -4.76 -4.59 3.49
C SER A 268 -5.37 -4.34 4.86
N LEU A 269 -5.58 -5.38 5.66
CA LEU A 269 -6.21 -5.26 6.97
C LEU A 269 -5.17 -5.02 8.06
N PRO A 270 -5.37 -3.97 8.90
CA PRO A 270 -4.48 -3.69 10.03
C PRO A 270 -4.31 -4.89 10.96
N PHE A 271 -3.06 -5.09 11.43
CA PHE A 271 -2.66 -6.22 12.26
C PHE A 271 -2.93 -7.61 11.64
N GLY A 272 -3.35 -7.66 10.38
CA GLY A 272 -3.75 -8.90 9.70
C GLY A 272 -5.02 -9.54 10.27
N TYR A 273 -5.77 -8.83 11.11
CA TYR A 273 -6.96 -9.38 11.74
C TYR A 273 -8.09 -9.59 10.73
N THR A 274 -8.55 -10.83 10.65
CA THR A 274 -9.66 -11.23 9.79
C THR A 274 -10.67 -12.11 10.52
N ASN A 275 -11.92 -11.98 10.17
CA ASN A 275 -12.99 -12.91 10.47
C ASN A 275 -14.04 -12.84 9.34
N PRO A 276 -15.03 -13.73 9.29
CA PRO A 276 -16.04 -13.71 8.22
C PRO A 276 -16.78 -12.37 8.06
N ILE A 277 -17.03 -11.66 9.19
CA ILE A 277 -17.72 -10.36 9.18
C ILE A 277 -16.86 -9.30 8.51
N VAL A 278 -15.55 -9.23 8.84
CA VAL A 278 -14.61 -8.28 8.22
C VAL A 278 -14.54 -8.49 6.71
N LEU A 279 -14.37 -9.73 6.27
CA LEU A 279 -14.24 -10.06 4.85
C LEU A 279 -15.53 -9.78 4.07
N GLU A 280 -16.68 -10.14 4.64
CA GLU A 280 -17.98 -9.84 4.05
C GLU A 280 -18.23 -8.33 3.96
N THR A 281 -17.89 -7.58 5.01
CA THR A 281 -18.05 -6.12 5.05
C THR A 281 -17.11 -5.43 4.07
N ALA A 282 -15.87 -5.91 3.91
CA ALA A 282 -14.97 -5.42 2.88
C ALA A 282 -15.54 -5.60 1.47
N ARG A 283 -16.15 -6.78 1.20
CA ARG A 283 -16.85 -7.05 -0.07
C ARG A 283 -18.03 -6.09 -0.27
N GLN A 284 -18.87 -5.88 0.76
CA GLN A 284 -19.99 -4.97 0.70
C GLN A 284 -19.58 -3.52 0.47
N ALA A 285 -18.42 -3.10 1.01
CA ALA A 285 -17.83 -1.79 0.76
C ALA A 285 -17.22 -1.67 -0.66
N GLY A 286 -17.18 -2.76 -1.44
CA GLY A 286 -16.76 -2.79 -2.84
C GLY A 286 -15.29 -3.12 -3.06
N TYR A 287 -14.58 -3.66 -2.07
CA TYR A 287 -13.24 -4.23 -2.29
C TYR A 287 -13.35 -5.59 -2.96
N GLY A 288 -12.46 -5.86 -3.90
CA GLY A 288 -12.36 -7.13 -4.62
C GLY A 288 -11.23 -8.02 -4.10
N TYR A 289 -10.25 -7.44 -3.40
CA TYR A 289 -9.05 -8.14 -2.96
C TYR A 289 -8.65 -7.71 -1.55
N VAL A 290 -8.45 -8.70 -0.66
CA VAL A 290 -8.06 -8.49 0.73
C VAL A 290 -6.71 -9.14 0.98
N PHE A 291 -5.73 -8.31 1.34
CA PHE A 291 -4.39 -8.74 1.75
C PHE A 291 -4.38 -8.96 3.26
N THR A 292 -3.86 -10.12 3.66
CA THR A 292 -3.75 -10.53 5.07
C THR A 292 -2.29 -10.50 5.52
N SER A 293 -2.02 -10.78 6.81
CA SER A 293 -0.68 -11.04 7.33
C SER A 293 -0.39 -12.54 7.51
N THR A 294 -1.22 -13.41 6.93
CA THR A 294 -0.96 -14.85 6.93
C THR A 294 0.24 -15.14 6.03
N PRO A 295 1.32 -15.74 6.54
CA PRO A 295 2.46 -16.09 5.70
C PRO A 295 2.10 -17.13 4.65
N GLY A 296 2.62 -16.96 3.42
CA GLY A 296 2.37 -17.91 2.35
C GLY A 296 2.72 -17.37 0.97
N PHE A 297 2.37 -18.16 -0.04
CA PHE A 297 2.63 -17.82 -1.44
C PHE A 297 1.32 -17.79 -2.21
N VAL A 298 1.20 -16.81 -3.10
CA VAL A 298 0.01 -16.66 -3.95
C VAL A 298 0.15 -17.60 -5.12
N LYS A 299 -0.79 -18.54 -5.25
CA LYS A 299 -0.83 -19.56 -6.29
C LYS A 299 -2.12 -19.43 -7.09
N ARG A 300 -2.18 -20.11 -8.22
CA ARG A 300 -3.39 -20.19 -9.00
C ARG A 300 -4.59 -20.62 -8.16
N GLY A 301 -5.70 -19.88 -8.25
CA GLY A 301 -6.92 -20.15 -7.49
C GLY A 301 -6.89 -19.70 -6.03
N VAL A 302 -5.94 -18.82 -5.66
CA VAL A 302 -5.96 -18.16 -4.34
C VAL A 302 -7.30 -17.46 -4.11
N ASP A 303 -7.80 -17.51 -2.88
CA ASP A 303 -8.97 -16.71 -2.51
C ASP A 303 -8.59 -15.22 -2.54
N PRO A 304 -9.23 -14.39 -3.38
CA PRO A 304 -8.95 -12.96 -3.45
C PRO A 304 -9.24 -12.22 -2.12
N PHE A 305 -10.00 -12.84 -1.21
CA PHE A 305 -10.26 -12.31 0.13
C PHE A 305 -9.33 -12.87 1.21
N ALA A 306 -8.29 -13.61 0.84
CA ALA A 306 -7.32 -14.17 1.78
C ALA A 306 -5.90 -14.20 1.17
N ILE A 307 -5.45 -13.11 0.54
CA ILE A 307 -4.15 -13.00 -0.11
C ILE A 307 -3.05 -13.05 0.95
N PRO A 308 -2.18 -14.09 0.95
CA PRO A 308 -1.11 -14.23 1.93
C PRO A 308 0.04 -13.27 1.62
N ARG A 309 0.75 -12.84 2.68
CA ARG A 309 1.93 -11.98 2.58
C ARG A 309 3.03 -12.45 3.53
N ASN A 310 4.26 -12.04 3.27
CA ASN A 310 5.41 -12.37 4.08
C ASN A 310 6.05 -11.08 4.61
N ASP A 311 6.05 -10.89 5.93
CA ASP A 311 6.69 -9.76 6.58
C ASP A 311 8.21 -9.88 6.48
N VAL A 312 8.81 -9.06 5.65
CA VAL A 312 10.26 -8.99 5.46
C VAL A 312 10.85 -7.64 5.86
N GLY A 313 9.99 -6.66 6.15
CA GLY A 313 10.38 -5.34 6.66
C GLY A 313 10.75 -5.34 8.15
N LEU A 314 11.36 -6.42 8.64
CA LEU A 314 11.79 -6.60 10.01
C LEU A 314 13.31 -6.50 10.11
N ARG A 315 13.83 -5.98 11.23
CA ARG A 315 15.28 -5.80 11.43
C ARG A 315 16.10 -7.06 11.34
N ASP A 316 15.51 -8.17 11.74
CA ASP A 316 16.17 -9.46 11.79
C ASP A 316 16.02 -10.25 10.49
N VAL A 317 15.40 -9.68 9.45
CA VAL A 317 15.31 -10.28 8.12
C VAL A 317 16.44 -9.72 7.27
N ASP A 318 17.48 -10.54 7.10
CA ASP A 318 18.61 -10.30 6.22
C ASP A 318 18.47 -11.07 4.90
N GLU A 319 19.49 -11.01 4.04
CA GLU A 319 19.54 -11.72 2.77
C GLU A 319 19.50 -13.25 2.94
N VAL A 320 19.98 -13.77 4.09
CA VAL A 320 19.92 -15.21 4.41
C VAL A 320 18.47 -15.63 4.63
N LYS A 321 17.71 -14.86 5.39
CA LYS A 321 16.26 -15.13 5.61
C LYS A 321 15.45 -14.95 4.34
N LEU A 322 15.77 -13.95 3.52
CA LEU A 322 15.16 -13.83 2.18
C LEU A 322 15.44 -15.08 1.34
N HIS A 323 16.69 -15.55 1.29
CA HIS A 323 17.01 -16.76 0.56
C HIS A 323 16.24 -17.99 1.07
N GLN A 324 16.08 -18.10 2.38
CA GLN A 324 15.26 -19.17 2.99
C GLN A 324 13.79 -19.08 2.57
N LEU A 325 13.21 -17.87 2.54
CA LEU A 325 11.85 -17.62 2.08
C LEU A 325 11.66 -18.09 0.63
N PHE A 326 12.53 -17.66 -0.28
CA PHE A 326 12.45 -18.03 -1.69
C PHE A 326 12.76 -19.50 -1.94
N THR A 327 13.66 -20.10 -1.15
CA THR A 327 13.90 -21.55 -1.18
C THR A 327 12.66 -22.33 -0.75
N LYS A 328 11.90 -21.86 0.24
CA LYS A 328 10.62 -22.43 0.63
C LYS A 328 9.59 -22.30 -0.50
N ALA A 329 9.47 -21.13 -1.13
CA ALA A 329 8.59 -20.91 -2.27
C ALA A 329 8.88 -21.87 -3.42
N LYS A 330 10.17 -22.06 -3.73
CA LYS A 330 10.61 -23.03 -4.74
C LYS A 330 10.21 -24.46 -4.40
N LYS A 331 10.46 -24.91 -3.18
CA LYS A 331 10.13 -26.28 -2.74
C LYS A 331 8.62 -26.57 -2.79
N GLU A 332 7.79 -25.60 -2.38
CA GLU A 332 6.34 -25.74 -2.46
C GLU A 332 5.86 -25.81 -3.92
N PHE A 333 6.47 -25.03 -4.81
CA PHE A 333 6.19 -25.12 -6.24
C PHE A 333 6.59 -26.47 -6.85
N GLU A 334 7.77 -27.00 -6.52
CA GLU A 334 8.25 -28.29 -7.00
C GLU A 334 7.42 -29.46 -6.46
N GLY A 335 6.96 -29.37 -5.21
CA GLY A 335 6.12 -30.40 -4.59
C GLY A 335 4.71 -30.51 -5.16
N GLU A 336 4.20 -29.47 -5.84
CA GLU A 336 2.90 -29.51 -6.53
C GLU A 336 3.00 -30.10 -7.96
N GLN A 337 4.19 -30.22 -8.50
CA GLN A 337 4.42 -30.80 -9.83
C GLN A 337 4.72 -32.30 -9.79
N SER A 338 4.96 -32.86 -8.61
CA SER A 338 5.22 -34.27 -8.36
C SER A 338 3.92 -35.04 -7.98
#